data_a87c04bf34b58ced91201364c5b7cc10
#
_entry.id   a87c04bf34b58ced91201364c5b7cc10
#
_cell.length_a   1.000
_cell.length_b   1.000
_cell.length_c   1.000
_cell.angle_alpha   90.00
_cell.angle_beta   90.00
_cell.angle_gamma   90.00
#
_symmetry.space_group_name_H-M   'P 1'
#
loop_
_entity.id
_entity.type
_entity.pdbx_description
1 polymer ?
#
loop_
_entity_poly.entity_id
_entity_poly.type
_entity_poly.pdbx_seq_one_letter_code
_entity_poly.pdbx_strand_id
1 'polypeptide(L)'
;MIYLQLFFSFLQIGMFSFGGGYAAMPLIQEQVVSRHGWLDMGEFTNLITISQMTPGPIAINSATFVGTKIAGISGAVVSTLGCILPSCILVTLLAWLYLKYQKMDLLQSVLQSLRPAVVAMIASAGVSILVSAFWNGADVIALADTRWTMVGIFVICLIFLRKTKWNPVLVMALAGVLKLLTAIAGIG
;
A
#
# COMPACT_ATOMS: atom_id res chain seq x y z
N MET A 1 -5.07 6.63 -30.01
CA MET A 1 -4.01 5.71 -29.53
C MET A 1 -3.70 5.88 -28.03
N ILE A 2 -3.98 7.05 -27.41
CA ILE A 2 -3.63 7.31 -26.00
C ILE A 2 -4.29 6.35 -24.99
N TYR A 3 -5.54 5.97 -25.20
CA TYR A 3 -6.25 5.01 -24.33
C TYR A 3 -5.60 3.63 -24.30
N LEU A 4 -5.10 3.14 -25.43
CA LEU A 4 -4.37 1.86 -25.48
C LEU A 4 -3.04 1.95 -24.76
N GLN A 5 -2.34 3.07 -24.86
CA GLN A 5 -1.09 3.29 -24.12
C GLN A 5 -1.34 3.33 -22.62
N LEU A 6 -2.35 4.08 -22.17
CA LEU A 6 -2.78 4.11 -20.77
C LEU A 6 -3.13 2.70 -20.28
N PHE A 7 -3.96 1.97 -21.03
CA PHE A 7 -4.38 0.64 -20.66
C PHE A 7 -3.20 -0.32 -20.49
N PHE A 8 -2.32 -0.42 -21.49
CA PHE A 8 -1.19 -1.36 -21.45
C PHE A 8 -0.12 -0.97 -20.43
N SER A 9 0.15 0.32 -20.23
CA SER A 9 1.08 0.77 -19.20
C SER A 9 0.59 0.43 -17.80
N PHE A 10 -0.69 0.69 -17.51
CA PHE A 10 -1.27 0.36 -16.22
C PHE A 10 -1.57 -1.13 -16.05
N LEU A 11 -1.81 -1.87 -17.11
CA LEU A 11 -1.86 -3.33 -17.10
C LEU A 11 -0.49 -3.91 -16.69
N GLN A 12 0.59 -3.38 -17.22
CA GLN A 12 1.94 -3.78 -16.85
C GLN A 12 2.25 -3.44 -15.38
N ILE A 13 1.88 -2.23 -14.93
CA ILE A 13 2.00 -1.84 -13.53
C ILE A 13 1.19 -2.80 -12.62
N GLY A 14 -0.06 -3.08 -12.97
CA GLY A 14 -0.93 -3.98 -12.21
C GLY A 14 -0.42 -5.42 -12.15
N MET A 15 0.23 -5.90 -13.21
CA MET A 15 0.81 -7.24 -13.29
C MET A 15 2.07 -7.40 -12.44
N PHE A 16 2.91 -6.37 -12.36
CA PHE A 16 4.21 -6.43 -11.67
C PHE A 16 4.25 -5.70 -10.33
N SER A 17 3.14 -5.11 -9.89
CA SER A 17 3.02 -4.42 -8.61
C SER A 17 2.86 -5.42 -7.45
N PHE A 18 3.88 -6.23 -7.21
CA PHE A 18 3.90 -7.16 -6.08
C PHE A 18 4.44 -6.48 -4.82
N GLY A 19 3.83 -6.74 -3.65
CA GLY A 19 4.36 -6.34 -2.36
C GLY A 19 3.83 -5.02 -1.77
N GLY A 20 2.86 -4.35 -2.44
CA GLY A 20 2.17 -3.19 -1.87
C GLY A 20 2.69 -1.83 -2.32
N GLY A 21 2.11 -0.76 -1.78
CA GLY A 21 2.15 0.60 -2.31
C GLY A 21 3.50 1.15 -2.78
N TYR A 22 4.51 1.11 -1.93
CA TYR A 22 5.84 1.67 -2.25
C TYR A 22 6.64 0.83 -3.27
N ALA A 23 6.44 -0.48 -3.30
CA ALA A 23 7.13 -1.35 -4.25
C ALA A 23 6.71 -1.08 -5.71
N ALA A 24 5.52 -0.56 -5.93
CA ALA A 24 5.04 -0.18 -7.26
C ALA A 24 5.61 1.16 -7.76
N MET A 25 6.13 2.02 -6.89
CA MET A 25 6.55 3.38 -7.25
C MET A 25 7.61 3.43 -8.35
N PRO A 26 8.70 2.65 -8.30
CA PRO A 26 9.71 2.69 -9.37
C PRO A 26 9.11 2.31 -10.73
N LEU A 27 8.19 1.35 -10.74
CA LEU A 27 7.52 0.91 -11.97
C LEU A 27 6.56 1.97 -12.51
N ILE A 28 5.83 2.65 -11.62
CA ILE A 28 4.94 3.76 -12.00
C ILE A 28 5.77 4.91 -12.55
N GLN A 29 6.86 5.29 -11.88
CA GLN A 29 7.77 6.35 -12.32
C GLN A 29 8.34 6.05 -13.70
N GLU A 30 8.83 4.83 -13.91
CA GLU A 30 9.37 4.39 -15.19
C GLU A 30 8.35 4.54 -16.33
N GLN A 31 7.13 4.08 -16.12
CA GLN A 31 6.08 4.13 -17.15
C GLN A 31 5.58 5.55 -17.40
N VAL A 32 5.36 6.33 -16.33
CA VAL A 32 4.64 7.61 -16.40
C VAL A 32 5.57 8.79 -16.68
N VAL A 33 6.79 8.77 -16.13
CA VAL A 33 7.78 9.86 -16.29
C VAL A 33 8.77 9.50 -17.40
N SER A 34 9.50 8.39 -17.24
CA SER A 34 10.64 8.10 -18.12
C SER A 34 10.21 7.67 -19.52
N ARG A 35 9.22 6.77 -19.61
CA ARG A 35 8.84 6.14 -20.89
C ARG A 35 7.87 6.99 -21.72
N HIS A 36 6.84 7.50 -21.08
CA HIS A 36 5.77 8.21 -21.77
C HIS A 36 5.79 9.73 -21.58
N GLY A 37 6.51 10.24 -20.58
CA GLY A 37 6.58 11.68 -20.28
C GLY A 37 5.21 12.29 -19.95
N TRP A 38 4.29 11.51 -19.39
CA TRP A 38 2.95 11.99 -19.04
C TRP A 38 2.94 12.95 -17.85
N LEU A 39 3.92 12.76 -16.95
CA LEU A 39 4.16 13.63 -15.81
C LEU A 39 5.63 14.02 -15.74
N ASP A 40 5.91 15.20 -15.24
CA ASP A 40 7.25 15.57 -14.77
C ASP A 40 7.51 15.03 -13.35
N MET A 41 8.76 15.17 -12.86
CA MET A 41 9.12 14.68 -11.51
C MET A 41 8.39 15.41 -10.39
N GLY A 42 8.08 16.70 -10.55
CA GLY A 42 7.32 17.47 -9.58
C GLY A 42 5.89 16.99 -9.48
N GLU A 43 5.26 16.77 -10.62
CA GLU A 43 3.90 16.22 -10.70
C GLU A 43 3.83 14.77 -10.19
N PHE A 44 4.87 13.98 -10.43
CA PHE A 44 4.97 12.63 -9.88
C PHE A 44 5.05 12.65 -8.35
N THR A 45 5.79 13.58 -7.77
CA THR A 45 5.85 13.77 -6.31
C THR A 45 4.49 14.17 -5.75
N ASN A 46 3.76 15.05 -6.43
CA ASN A 46 2.40 15.43 -6.04
C ASN A 46 1.44 14.24 -6.13
N LEU A 47 1.53 13.44 -7.19
CA LEU A 47 0.75 12.21 -7.35
C LEU A 47 0.97 11.24 -6.18
N ILE A 48 2.23 11.04 -5.75
CA ILE A 48 2.54 10.19 -4.60
C ILE A 48 1.89 10.74 -3.34
N THR A 49 2.04 12.04 -3.08
CA THR A 49 1.47 12.70 -1.91
C THR A 49 -0.05 12.56 -1.86
N ILE A 50 -0.73 12.82 -2.97
CA ILE A 50 -2.19 12.66 -3.09
C ILE A 50 -2.60 11.20 -2.90
N SER A 51 -1.85 10.26 -3.50
CA SER A 51 -2.13 8.83 -3.39
C SER A 51 -1.98 8.30 -1.95
N GLN A 52 -1.10 8.90 -1.15
CA GLN A 52 -0.96 8.55 0.27
C GLN A 52 -2.09 9.12 1.14
N MET A 53 -2.66 10.26 0.75
CA MET A 53 -3.80 10.87 1.45
C MET A 53 -5.13 10.21 1.05
N THR A 54 -5.18 9.55 -0.09
CA THR A 54 -6.38 8.90 -0.62
C THR A 54 -6.44 7.43 -0.16
N PRO A 55 -7.55 6.96 0.44
CA PRO A 55 -7.65 5.57 0.84
C PRO A 55 -7.66 4.66 -0.38
N GLY A 56 -6.76 3.65 -0.39
CA GLY A 56 -6.65 2.67 -1.47
C GLY A 56 -5.22 2.38 -1.90
N PRO A 57 -5.01 1.39 -2.79
CA PRO A 57 -3.69 1.07 -3.33
C PRO A 57 -3.11 2.21 -4.16
N ILE A 58 -1.85 2.56 -3.91
CA ILE A 58 -1.15 3.64 -4.61
C ILE A 58 -1.20 3.46 -6.14
N ALA A 59 -1.05 2.21 -6.63
CA ALA A 59 -1.11 1.91 -8.05
C ALA A 59 -2.46 2.28 -8.69
N ILE A 60 -3.57 2.02 -8.00
CA ILE A 60 -4.93 2.36 -8.48
C ILE A 60 -5.15 3.88 -8.44
N ASN A 61 -4.74 4.54 -7.34
CA ASN A 61 -4.84 5.98 -7.21
C ASN A 61 -4.01 6.68 -8.30
N SER A 62 -2.80 6.16 -8.58
CA SER A 62 -1.94 6.66 -9.66
C SER A 62 -2.56 6.45 -11.03
N ALA A 63 -3.17 5.28 -11.28
CA ALA A 63 -3.87 5.01 -12.53
C ALA A 63 -5.00 6.00 -12.79
N THR A 64 -5.81 6.22 -11.77
CA THR A 64 -6.94 7.18 -11.84
C THR A 64 -6.44 8.61 -12.06
N PHE A 65 -5.41 9.04 -11.33
CA PHE A 65 -4.84 10.38 -11.44
C PHE A 65 -4.25 10.65 -12.83
N VAL A 66 -3.36 9.76 -13.29
CA VAL A 66 -2.71 9.89 -14.59
C VAL A 66 -3.73 9.81 -15.72
N GLY A 67 -4.66 8.85 -15.63
CA GLY A 67 -5.73 8.69 -16.60
C GLY A 67 -6.60 9.95 -16.71
N THR A 68 -6.98 10.53 -15.56
CA THR A 68 -7.77 11.78 -15.53
C THR A 68 -7.01 12.94 -16.15
N LYS A 69 -5.72 13.06 -15.85
CA LYS A 69 -4.89 14.14 -16.38
C LYS A 69 -4.72 14.07 -17.91
N ILE A 70 -4.51 12.87 -18.43
CA ILE A 70 -4.15 12.67 -19.85
C ILE A 70 -5.37 12.62 -20.76
N ALA A 71 -6.45 11.98 -20.33
CA ALA A 71 -7.62 11.74 -21.19
C ALA A 71 -8.96 11.92 -20.43
N GLY A 72 -8.97 12.70 -19.33
CA GLY A 72 -10.18 12.95 -18.56
C GLY A 72 -10.77 11.72 -17.91
N ILE A 73 -12.07 11.74 -17.66
CA ILE A 73 -12.81 10.65 -16.97
C ILE A 73 -12.66 9.31 -17.71
N SER A 74 -12.73 9.32 -19.04
CA SER A 74 -12.56 8.09 -19.85
C SER A 74 -11.15 7.52 -19.72
N GLY A 75 -10.12 8.37 -19.65
CA GLY A 75 -8.75 7.96 -19.37
C GLY A 75 -8.61 7.32 -17.99
N ALA A 76 -9.24 7.91 -16.97
CA ALA A 76 -9.24 7.35 -15.61
C ALA A 76 -9.86 5.94 -15.58
N VAL A 77 -10.99 5.74 -16.22
CA VAL A 77 -11.64 4.42 -16.30
C VAL A 77 -10.74 3.40 -16.98
N VAL A 78 -10.18 3.75 -18.15
CA VAL A 78 -9.35 2.84 -18.94
C VAL A 78 -8.07 2.44 -18.21
N SER A 79 -7.36 3.41 -17.61
CA SER A 79 -6.13 3.14 -16.86
C SER A 79 -6.39 2.32 -15.59
N THR A 80 -7.47 2.62 -14.86
CA THR A 80 -7.85 1.88 -13.66
C THR A 80 -8.26 0.44 -14.00
N LEU A 81 -9.04 0.23 -15.06
CA LEU A 81 -9.37 -1.10 -15.55
C LEU A 81 -8.11 -1.88 -15.96
N GLY A 82 -7.17 -1.23 -16.67
CA GLY A 82 -5.89 -1.84 -17.01
C GLY A 82 -5.12 -2.30 -15.76
N CYS A 83 -5.07 -1.49 -14.72
CA CYS A 83 -4.38 -1.81 -13.48
C CYS A 83 -5.02 -2.98 -12.71
N ILE A 84 -6.34 -3.08 -12.68
CA ILE A 84 -7.08 -4.08 -11.89
C ILE A 84 -7.20 -5.42 -12.65
N LEU A 85 -7.29 -5.39 -13.96
CA LEU A 85 -7.61 -6.55 -14.79
C LEU A 85 -6.70 -7.76 -14.56
N PRO A 86 -5.35 -7.63 -14.49
CA PRO A 86 -4.48 -8.78 -14.24
C PRO A 86 -4.79 -9.45 -12.90
N SER A 87 -4.98 -8.66 -11.85
CA SER A 87 -5.30 -9.17 -10.51
C SER A 87 -6.65 -9.88 -10.49
N CYS A 88 -7.65 -9.33 -11.16
CA CYS A 88 -8.98 -9.95 -11.28
C CYS A 88 -8.90 -11.31 -12.00
N ILE A 89 -8.17 -11.39 -13.11
CA ILE A 89 -8.00 -12.64 -13.86
C ILE A 89 -7.30 -13.69 -12.99
N LEU A 90 -6.17 -13.31 -12.37
CA LEU A 90 -5.38 -14.24 -11.55
C LEU A 90 -6.19 -14.75 -10.35
N VAL A 91 -6.85 -13.85 -9.61
CA VAL A 91 -7.64 -14.24 -8.44
C VAL A 91 -8.83 -15.11 -8.82
N THR A 92 -9.52 -14.77 -9.91
CA THR A 92 -10.67 -15.58 -10.40
C THR A 92 -10.22 -16.96 -10.87
N LEU A 93 -9.10 -17.02 -11.59
CA LEU A 93 -8.51 -18.30 -12.02
C LEU A 93 -8.11 -19.17 -10.82
N LEU A 94 -7.41 -18.57 -9.85
CA LEU A 94 -7.01 -19.27 -8.62
C LEU A 94 -8.22 -19.73 -7.80
N ALA A 95 -9.25 -18.89 -7.67
CA ALA A 95 -10.48 -19.26 -6.98
C ALA A 95 -11.18 -20.43 -7.67
N TRP A 96 -11.28 -20.42 -9.01
CA TRP A 96 -11.83 -21.51 -9.78
C TRP A 96 -11.03 -22.80 -9.61
N LEU A 97 -9.70 -22.71 -9.70
CA LEU A 97 -8.82 -23.85 -9.47
C LEU A 97 -9.00 -24.42 -8.05
N TYR A 98 -9.05 -23.54 -7.05
CA TYR A 98 -9.27 -23.92 -5.65
C TYR A 98 -10.59 -24.67 -5.47
N LEU A 99 -11.68 -24.15 -5.99
CA LEU A 99 -13.01 -24.78 -5.89
C LEU A 99 -13.05 -26.14 -6.60
N LYS A 100 -12.37 -26.25 -7.76
CA LYS A 100 -12.32 -27.50 -8.53
C LYS A 100 -11.47 -28.57 -7.87
N TYR A 101 -10.36 -28.20 -7.27
CA TYR A 101 -9.33 -29.10 -6.74
C TYR A 101 -9.18 -29.05 -5.21
N GLN A 102 -10.15 -28.50 -4.49
CA GLN A 102 -10.09 -28.30 -3.03
C GLN A 102 -9.86 -29.59 -2.21
N LYS A 103 -10.15 -30.77 -2.78
CA LYS A 103 -9.94 -32.09 -2.15
C LYS A 103 -8.55 -32.69 -2.41
N MET A 104 -7.70 -32.03 -3.19
CA MET A 104 -6.35 -32.54 -3.46
C MET A 104 -5.40 -32.15 -2.33
N ASP A 105 -4.78 -33.14 -1.71
CA ASP A 105 -3.80 -32.94 -0.64
C ASP A 105 -2.62 -32.06 -1.06
N LEU A 106 -2.23 -32.13 -2.33
CA LEU A 106 -1.18 -31.30 -2.90
C LEU A 106 -1.52 -29.80 -2.81
N LEU A 107 -2.75 -29.41 -3.17
CA LEU A 107 -3.19 -28.01 -3.12
C LEU A 107 -3.23 -27.48 -1.68
N GLN A 108 -3.75 -28.31 -0.76
CA GLN A 108 -3.78 -27.98 0.66
C GLN A 108 -2.37 -27.83 1.24
N SER A 109 -1.44 -28.71 0.86
CA SER A 109 -0.04 -28.65 1.28
C SER A 109 0.64 -27.37 0.80
N VAL A 110 0.43 -26.96 -0.46
CA VAL A 110 0.95 -25.71 -1.01
C VAL A 110 0.39 -24.50 -0.25
N LEU A 111 -0.93 -24.46 -0.02
CA LEU A 111 -1.56 -23.35 0.72
C LEU A 111 -1.08 -23.30 2.18
N GLN A 112 -0.88 -24.43 2.83
CA GLN A 112 -0.32 -24.50 4.18
C GLN A 112 1.13 -23.99 4.21
N SER A 113 1.94 -24.30 3.20
CA SER A 113 3.33 -23.83 3.08
C SER A 113 3.43 -22.34 2.82
N LEU A 114 2.40 -21.72 2.21
CA LEU A 114 2.36 -20.27 1.98
C LEU A 114 1.99 -19.47 3.23
N ARG A 115 1.30 -20.05 4.20
CA ARG A 115 0.87 -19.34 5.43
C ARG A 115 2.04 -18.72 6.20
N PRO A 116 3.16 -19.42 6.48
CA PRO A 116 4.31 -18.81 7.15
C PRO A 116 4.91 -17.66 6.37
N ALA A 117 4.95 -17.75 5.04
CA ALA A 117 5.46 -16.68 4.19
C ALA A 117 4.61 -15.42 4.30
N VAL A 118 3.28 -15.55 4.28
CA VAL A 118 2.36 -14.42 4.46
C VAL A 118 2.53 -13.79 5.86
N VAL A 119 2.65 -14.61 6.90
CA VAL A 119 2.90 -14.11 8.26
C VAL A 119 4.22 -13.36 8.35
N ALA A 120 5.29 -13.88 7.72
CA ALA A 120 6.58 -13.22 7.68
C ALA A 120 6.53 -11.88 6.93
N MET A 121 5.79 -11.80 5.82
CA MET A 121 5.59 -10.56 5.07
C MET A 121 4.83 -9.52 5.90
N ILE A 122 3.77 -9.91 6.61
CA ILE A 122 3.01 -9.04 7.51
C ILE A 122 3.90 -8.55 8.67
N ALA A 123 4.67 -9.44 9.27
CA ALA A 123 5.60 -9.09 10.34
C ALA A 123 6.68 -8.11 9.85
N SER A 124 7.28 -8.37 8.69
CA SER A 124 8.26 -7.46 8.06
C SER A 124 7.68 -6.08 7.80
N ALA A 125 6.47 -6.00 7.23
CA ALA A 125 5.77 -4.75 7.03
C ALA A 125 5.50 -4.02 8.35
N GLY A 126 5.07 -4.75 9.39
CA GLY A 126 4.87 -4.22 10.73
C GLY A 126 6.15 -3.62 11.32
N VAL A 127 7.28 -4.32 11.20
CA VAL A 127 8.58 -3.82 11.66
C VAL A 127 8.99 -2.56 10.88
N SER A 128 8.81 -2.54 9.56
CA SER A 128 9.13 -1.36 8.74
C SER A 128 8.30 -0.13 9.15
N ILE A 129 7.03 -0.31 9.44
CA ILE A 129 6.15 0.77 9.94
C ILE A 129 6.63 1.26 11.32
N LEU A 130 7.00 0.36 12.23
CA LEU A 130 7.52 0.72 13.55
C LEU A 130 8.83 1.50 13.45
N VAL A 131 9.76 1.04 12.61
CA VAL A 131 11.02 1.74 12.36
C VAL A 131 10.75 3.15 11.81
N SER A 132 9.88 3.27 10.82
CA SER A 132 9.50 4.57 10.27
C SER A 132 8.85 5.49 11.30
N ALA A 133 7.99 4.96 12.17
CA ALA A 133 7.30 5.74 13.20
C ALA A 133 8.23 6.20 14.33
N PHE A 134 9.17 5.37 14.75
CA PHE A 134 10.04 5.64 15.92
C PHE A 134 11.30 6.42 15.55
N TRP A 135 11.86 6.20 14.35
CA TRP A 135 13.11 6.80 13.87
C TRP A 135 12.96 7.69 12.64
N ASN A 136 11.73 8.05 12.27
CA ASN A 136 11.42 8.92 11.12
C ASN A 136 12.02 8.45 9.79
N GLY A 137 12.16 7.12 9.61
CA GLY A 137 12.73 6.53 8.40
C GLY A 137 14.25 6.64 8.30
N ALA A 138 14.96 6.94 9.39
CA ALA A 138 16.41 6.98 9.40
C ALA A 138 17.03 5.60 9.12
N ASP A 139 18.08 5.57 8.30
CA ASP A 139 18.80 4.33 7.95
C ASP A 139 19.57 3.71 9.14
N VAL A 140 19.79 4.48 10.20
CA VAL A 140 20.54 4.05 11.40
C VAL A 140 19.61 4.13 12.61
N ILE A 141 19.45 2.99 13.28
CA ILE A 141 18.66 2.88 14.51
C ILE A 141 19.54 3.35 15.69
N ALA A 142 19.39 4.62 16.08
CA ALA A 142 20.06 5.19 17.25
C ALA A 142 19.06 5.41 18.39
N LEU A 143 19.39 4.93 19.59
CA LEU A 143 18.53 5.10 20.77
C LEU A 143 18.34 6.58 21.17
N ALA A 144 19.31 7.44 20.82
CA ALA A 144 19.26 8.87 21.06
C ALA A 144 18.18 9.59 20.23
N ASP A 145 17.92 9.09 19.01
CA ASP A 145 16.97 9.70 18.08
C ASP A 145 15.57 9.07 18.15
N THR A 146 15.33 8.21 19.15
CA THR A 146 14.06 7.51 19.32
C THR A 146 12.98 8.47 19.82
N ARG A 147 11.89 8.52 19.09
CA ARG A 147 10.70 9.31 19.47
C ARG A 147 9.91 8.61 20.57
N TRP A 148 10.33 8.80 21.84
CA TRP A 148 9.74 8.14 23.01
C TRP A 148 8.24 8.38 23.14
N THR A 149 7.76 9.52 22.71
CA THR A 149 6.34 9.84 22.65
C THR A 149 5.54 8.86 21.79
N MET A 150 6.10 8.49 20.60
CA MET A 150 5.48 7.52 19.69
C MET A 150 5.50 6.11 20.28
N VAL A 151 6.59 5.74 20.95
CA VAL A 151 6.71 4.46 21.65
C VAL A 151 5.64 4.37 22.76
N GLY A 152 5.46 5.41 23.55
CA GLY A 152 4.43 5.46 24.59
C GLY A 152 3.01 5.31 24.04
N ILE A 153 2.66 6.06 22.98
CA ILE A 153 1.36 5.96 22.31
C ILE A 153 1.15 4.54 21.77
N PHE A 154 2.16 3.95 21.13
CA PHE A 154 2.09 2.59 20.61
C PHE A 154 1.80 1.57 21.70
N VAL A 155 2.53 1.61 22.82
CA VAL A 155 2.34 0.68 23.95
C VAL A 155 0.93 0.82 24.54
N ILE A 156 0.45 2.05 24.75
CA ILE A 156 -0.89 2.31 25.26
C ILE A 156 -1.94 1.71 24.31
N CYS A 157 -1.85 1.99 23.00
CA CYS A 157 -2.78 1.47 22.01
C CYS A 157 -2.74 -0.07 21.93
N LEU A 158 -1.55 -0.67 22.05
CA LEU A 158 -1.39 -2.12 22.04
C LEU A 158 -2.08 -2.76 23.26
N ILE A 159 -1.93 -2.19 24.44
CA ILE A 159 -2.59 -2.66 25.66
C ILE A 159 -4.12 -2.54 25.53
N PHE A 160 -4.60 -1.43 24.99
CA PHE A 160 -6.03 -1.24 24.74
C PHE A 160 -6.57 -2.28 23.75
N LEU A 161 -5.91 -2.51 22.62
CA LEU A 161 -6.28 -3.53 21.64
C LEU A 161 -6.31 -4.93 22.24
N ARG A 162 -5.38 -5.23 23.15
CA ARG A 162 -5.25 -6.56 23.73
C ARG A 162 -6.22 -6.84 24.89
N LYS A 163 -6.49 -5.82 25.71
CA LYS A 163 -7.39 -5.93 26.88
C LYS A 163 -8.86 -5.65 26.56
N THR A 164 -9.12 -4.81 25.57
CA THR A 164 -10.47 -4.35 25.24
C THR A 164 -10.83 -4.84 23.84
N LYS A 165 -12.02 -5.40 23.66
CA LYS A 165 -12.53 -5.82 22.33
C LYS A 165 -12.98 -4.61 21.47
N TRP A 166 -12.25 -3.52 21.54
CA TRP A 166 -12.58 -2.31 20.78
C TRP A 166 -12.24 -2.47 19.31
N ASN A 167 -13.01 -1.78 18.48
CA ASN A 167 -12.75 -1.75 17.04
C ASN A 167 -11.38 -1.09 16.78
N PRO A 168 -10.47 -1.73 16.00
CA PRO A 168 -9.17 -1.16 15.67
C PRO A 168 -9.22 0.27 15.14
N VAL A 169 -10.27 0.62 14.37
CA VAL A 169 -10.47 1.97 13.82
C VAL A 169 -10.60 3.00 14.94
N LEU A 170 -11.29 2.65 16.03
CA LEU A 170 -11.48 3.53 17.18
C LEU A 170 -10.17 3.76 17.95
N VAL A 171 -9.34 2.72 18.06
CA VAL A 171 -8.00 2.82 18.67
C VAL A 171 -7.07 3.67 17.80
N MET A 172 -7.16 3.57 16.45
CA MET A 172 -6.42 4.43 15.54
C MET A 172 -6.83 5.91 15.69
N ALA A 173 -8.12 6.20 15.78
CA ALA A 173 -8.62 7.56 16.03
C ALA A 173 -8.10 8.11 17.37
N LEU A 174 -8.12 7.29 18.41
CA LEU A 174 -7.62 7.64 19.75
C LEU A 174 -6.10 7.91 19.71
N ALA A 175 -5.33 7.11 18.99
CA ALA A 175 -3.90 7.33 18.78
C ALA A 175 -3.63 8.68 18.07
N GLY A 176 -4.44 9.03 17.07
CA GLY A 176 -4.36 10.33 16.38
C GLY A 176 -4.63 11.50 17.33
N VAL A 177 -5.67 11.41 18.15
CA VAL A 177 -5.99 12.45 19.17
C VAL A 177 -4.87 12.58 20.20
N LEU A 178 -4.34 11.46 20.72
CA LEU A 178 -3.20 11.47 21.65
C LEU A 178 -1.97 12.14 21.04
N LYS A 179 -1.67 11.85 19.77
CA LYS A 179 -0.56 12.49 19.05
C LYS A 179 -0.76 13.99 18.91
N LEU A 180 -1.98 14.42 18.62
CA LEU A 180 -2.34 15.83 18.49
C LEU A 180 -2.18 16.56 19.83
N LEU A 181 -2.62 15.94 20.92
CA LEU A 181 -2.45 16.48 22.26
C LEU A 181 -0.98 16.61 22.68
N THR A 182 -0.14 15.61 22.38
CA THR A 182 1.31 15.68 22.66
C THR A 182 2.00 16.75 21.83
N ALA A 183 1.56 16.96 20.57
CA ALA A 183 2.09 18.02 19.71
C ALA A 183 1.74 19.42 20.26
N ILE A 184 0.50 19.64 20.74
CA ILE A 184 0.06 20.90 21.35
C ILE A 184 0.79 21.14 22.70
N ALA A 185 1.07 20.06 23.46
CA ALA A 185 1.81 20.15 24.72
C ALA A 185 3.32 20.35 24.55
N GLY A 186 3.84 20.43 23.32
CA GLY A 186 5.25 20.63 23.03
C GLY A 186 6.17 19.45 23.42
N ILE A 187 5.61 18.25 23.63
CA ILE A 187 6.32 17.03 24.05
C ILE A 187 6.63 16.13 22.84
N GLY A 188 6.64 16.65 21.63
CA GLY A 188 6.79 15.84 20.43
C GLY A 188 7.90 16.24 19.49
#